data_921549f32d8e8291579079b14d914332
#
_entry.id   921549f32d8e8291579079b14d914332
#
_cell.length_a   1.000
_cell.length_b   1.000
_cell.length_c   1.000
_cell.angle_alpha   90.00
_cell.angle_beta   90.00
_cell.angle_gamma   90.00
#
_symmetry.space_group_name_H-M   'P 1'
#
loop_
_entity.id
_entity.type
_entity.pdbx_description
1 polymer ?
#
loop_
_entity_poly.entity_id
_entity_poly.type
_entity_poly.pdbx_seq_one_letter_code
_entity_poly.pdbx_strand_id
1 'polypeptide(L)'
;GYCFGTGKVSMGGWLVLLGGVADVLDGRVARARGLASLRGAFLDSTLDRFAEVGAFVGLAVLYMESVPELAVVVAALGGSLLVSYTRARGESLGVTAKVGVMQRAERLLFVGLGAVLDPGLTSWQGWDPGAFLFWLLALVAIGTIGTAVYRTLWIARRLD
;
A
#
# COMPACT_ATOMS: atom_id res chain seq x y z
N GLY A 1 -4.53 -11.22 0.49
CA GLY A 1 -5.39 -11.09 1.69
C GLY A 1 -5.67 -12.44 2.34
N TYR A 2 -6.10 -13.44 1.58
CA TYR A 2 -6.36 -14.78 2.11
C TYR A 2 -5.11 -15.40 2.78
N CYS A 3 -3.94 -15.24 2.17
CA CYS A 3 -2.70 -15.75 2.75
C CYS A 3 -2.37 -15.10 4.10
N PHE A 4 -2.53 -13.80 4.24
CA PHE A 4 -2.34 -13.10 5.51
C PHE A 4 -3.35 -13.57 6.55
N GLY A 5 -4.65 -13.60 6.22
CA GLY A 5 -5.69 -14.03 7.14
C GLY A 5 -5.60 -15.50 7.58
N THR A 6 -4.88 -16.36 6.85
CA THR A 6 -4.60 -17.76 7.21
C THR A 6 -3.21 -17.99 7.81
N GLY A 7 -2.48 -16.91 8.16
CA GLY A 7 -1.15 -16.98 8.76
C GLY A 7 -0.01 -17.35 7.79
N LYS A 8 -0.27 -17.46 6.49
CA LYS A 8 0.76 -17.70 5.46
C LYS A 8 1.47 -16.40 5.06
N VAL A 9 2.09 -15.75 6.05
CA VAL A 9 2.60 -14.37 5.95
C VAL A 9 3.60 -14.22 4.81
N SER A 10 4.64 -15.04 4.72
CA SER A 10 5.65 -14.98 3.65
C SER A 10 5.03 -15.17 2.26
N MET A 11 4.09 -16.09 2.11
CA MET A 11 3.41 -16.32 0.82
C MET A 11 2.59 -15.10 0.43
N GLY A 12 1.90 -14.48 1.38
CA GLY A 12 1.19 -13.21 1.17
C GLY A 12 2.14 -12.10 0.70
N GLY A 13 3.31 -11.99 1.34
CA GLY A 13 4.35 -11.03 0.97
C GLY A 13 4.87 -11.22 -0.47
N TRP A 14 5.20 -12.46 -0.85
CA TRP A 14 5.60 -12.76 -2.22
C TRP A 14 4.54 -12.41 -3.25
N LEU A 15 3.27 -12.71 -2.98
CA LEU A 15 2.17 -12.36 -3.89
C LEU A 15 2.00 -10.84 -4.02
N VAL A 16 2.19 -10.07 -2.95
CA VAL A 16 2.18 -8.60 -2.99
C VAL A 16 3.33 -8.08 -3.85
N LEU A 17 4.56 -8.57 -3.66
CA LEU A 17 5.73 -8.14 -4.43
C LEU A 17 5.61 -8.50 -5.91
N LEU A 18 5.24 -9.74 -6.22
CA LEU A 18 5.07 -10.20 -7.61
C LEU A 18 3.94 -9.44 -8.31
N GLY A 19 2.82 -9.19 -7.62
CA GLY A 19 1.73 -8.37 -8.13
C GLY A 19 2.18 -6.93 -8.44
N GLY A 20 2.96 -6.32 -7.56
CA GLY A 20 3.52 -4.99 -7.79
C GLY A 20 4.49 -4.93 -8.98
N VAL A 21 5.32 -5.96 -9.17
CA VAL A 21 6.22 -6.06 -10.35
C VAL A 21 5.40 -6.24 -11.64
N ALA A 22 4.41 -7.13 -11.63
CA ALA A 22 3.53 -7.38 -12.78
C ALA A 22 2.84 -6.08 -13.23
N ASP A 23 2.27 -5.32 -12.30
CA ASP A 23 1.62 -4.04 -12.54
C ASP A 23 2.54 -3.01 -13.23
N VAL A 24 3.79 -2.90 -12.76
CA VAL A 24 4.79 -2.01 -13.39
C VAL A 24 5.10 -2.47 -14.81
N LEU A 25 5.23 -3.78 -15.05
CA LEU A 25 5.54 -4.32 -16.37
C LEU A 25 4.39 -4.12 -17.34
N ASP A 26 3.16 -4.43 -16.94
CA ASP A 26 1.95 -4.29 -17.76
C ASP A 26 1.73 -2.82 -18.17
N GLY A 27 1.90 -1.89 -17.25
CA GLY A 27 1.81 -0.47 -17.52
C GLY A 27 2.89 0.02 -18.51
N ARG A 28 4.12 -0.50 -18.44
CA ARG A 28 5.20 -0.18 -19.40
C ARG A 28 4.92 -0.77 -20.79
N VAL A 29 4.48 -2.02 -20.86
CA VAL A 29 4.15 -2.68 -22.12
C VAL A 29 2.98 -2.00 -22.82
N ALA A 30 1.91 -1.66 -22.10
CA ALA A 30 0.75 -0.96 -22.66
C ALA A 30 1.15 0.40 -23.26
N ARG A 31 1.99 1.18 -22.57
CA ARG A 31 2.51 2.46 -23.10
C ARG A 31 3.41 2.26 -24.31
N ALA A 32 4.31 1.28 -24.28
CA ALA A 32 5.24 1.02 -25.39
C ALA A 32 4.52 0.56 -26.66
N ARG A 33 3.38 -0.12 -26.53
CA ARG A 33 2.57 -0.61 -27.65
C ARG A 33 1.48 0.38 -28.10
N GLY A 34 1.37 1.55 -27.49
CA GLY A 34 0.32 2.53 -27.85
C GLY A 34 -1.10 2.07 -27.48
N LEU A 35 -1.24 1.06 -26.59
CA LEU A 35 -2.52 0.51 -26.16
C LEU A 35 -3.10 1.22 -24.92
N ALA A 36 -2.44 2.29 -24.48
CA ALA A 36 -2.90 3.07 -23.34
C ALA A 36 -4.26 3.74 -23.66
N SER A 37 -5.28 3.47 -22.85
CA SER A 37 -6.60 4.05 -22.98
C SER A 37 -7.09 4.62 -21.65
N LEU A 38 -8.00 5.60 -21.69
CA LEU A 38 -8.60 6.19 -20.47
C LEU A 38 -9.36 5.12 -19.68
N ARG A 39 -10.06 4.21 -20.35
CA ARG A 39 -10.74 3.08 -19.71
C ARG A 39 -9.75 2.15 -19.00
N GLY A 40 -8.63 1.82 -19.68
CA GLY A 40 -7.57 1.00 -19.08
C GLY A 40 -6.98 1.65 -17.84
N ALA A 41 -6.62 2.93 -17.91
CA ALA A 41 -6.06 3.68 -16.78
C ALA A 41 -7.05 3.77 -15.60
N PHE A 42 -8.36 3.94 -15.86
CA PHE A 42 -9.37 3.94 -14.81
C PHE A 42 -9.50 2.56 -14.15
N LEU A 43 -9.63 1.49 -14.93
CA LEU A 43 -9.75 0.13 -14.40
C LEU A 43 -8.50 -0.27 -13.60
N ASP A 44 -7.32 -0.02 -14.12
CA ASP A 44 -6.05 -0.27 -13.47
C ASP A 44 -5.99 0.41 -12.09
N SER A 45 -6.20 1.71 -12.05
CA SER A 45 -6.18 2.46 -10.79
C SER A 45 -7.26 2.00 -9.80
N THR A 46 -8.41 1.53 -10.27
CA THR A 46 -9.50 1.04 -9.43
C THR A 46 -9.21 -0.35 -8.89
N LEU A 47 -8.78 -1.29 -9.74
CA LEU A 47 -8.42 -2.65 -9.34
C LEU A 47 -7.27 -2.67 -8.34
N ASP A 48 -6.34 -1.75 -8.49
CA ASP A 48 -5.29 -1.49 -7.53
C ASP A 48 -5.80 -1.23 -6.11
N ARG A 49 -6.85 -0.42 -6.00
CA ARG A 49 -7.46 -0.14 -4.69
C ARG A 49 -8.15 -1.38 -4.11
N PHE A 50 -8.85 -2.14 -4.94
CA PHE A 50 -9.44 -3.39 -4.49
C PHE A 50 -8.39 -4.40 -4.02
N ALA A 51 -7.30 -4.54 -4.76
CA ALA A 51 -6.19 -5.42 -4.37
C ALA A 51 -5.54 -4.97 -3.05
N GLU A 52 -5.31 -3.66 -2.88
CA GLU A 52 -4.76 -3.07 -1.67
C GLU A 52 -5.69 -3.31 -0.47
N VAL A 53 -6.98 -3.00 -0.61
CA VAL A 53 -7.99 -3.25 0.43
C VAL A 53 -8.04 -4.73 0.80
N GLY A 54 -8.06 -5.64 -0.19
CA GLY A 54 -8.06 -7.08 0.05
C GLY A 54 -6.83 -7.56 0.84
N ALA A 55 -5.63 -7.03 0.53
CA ALA A 55 -4.43 -7.35 1.30
C ALA A 55 -4.53 -6.86 2.75
N PHE A 56 -4.98 -5.63 2.97
CA PHE A 56 -5.15 -5.05 4.31
C PHE A 56 -6.26 -5.71 5.12
N VAL A 57 -7.33 -6.20 4.50
CA VAL A 57 -8.34 -7.03 5.19
C VAL A 57 -7.70 -8.32 5.71
N GLY A 58 -6.85 -8.98 4.92
CA GLY A 58 -6.10 -10.14 5.40
C GLY A 58 -5.14 -9.83 6.54
N LEU A 59 -4.45 -8.67 6.48
CA LEU A 59 -3.61 -8.20 7.58
C LEU A 59 -4.44 -7.86 8.83
N ALA A 60 -5.63 -7.27 8.67
CA ALA A 60 -6.53 -7.02 9.79
C ALA A 60 -6.97 -8.32 10.49
N VAL A 61 -7.22 -9.38 9.73
CA VAL A 61 -7.50 -10.72 10.30
C VAL A 61 -6.28 -11.28 11.01
N LEU A 62 -5.06 -11.09 10.45
CA LEU A 62 -3.81 -11.55 11.07
C LEU A 62 -3.59 -10.93 12.46
N TYR A 63 -3.92 -9.65 12.63
CA TYR A 63 -3.71 -8.89 13.87
C TYR A 63 -4.99 -8.64 14.68
N MET A 64 -6.08 -9.38 14.42
CA MET A 64 -7.40 -9.11 15.02
C MET A 64 -7.45 -9.32 16.54
N GLU A 65 -6.54 -10.10 17.11
CA GLU A 65 -6.49 -10.38 18.54
C GLU A 65 -5.85 -9.23 19.35
N SER A 66 -5.13 -8.32 18.67
CA SER A 66 -4.45 -7.18 19.30
C SER A 66 -5.04 -5.86 18.80
N VAL A 67 -5.78 -5.18 19.66
CA VAL A 67 -6.41 -3.88 19.31
C VAL A 67 -5.39 -2.84 18.83
N PRO A 68 -4.21 -2.65 19.47
CA PRO A 68 -3.22 -1.69 19.00
C PRO A 68 -2.68 -2.04 17.59
N GLU A 69 -2.40 -3.31 17.33
CA GLU A 69 -1.89 -3.77 16.05
C GLU A 69 -2.93 -3.62 14.94
N LEU A 70 -4.18 -4.01 15.23
CA LEU A 70 -5.30 -3.80 14.33
C LEU A 70 -5.50 -2.31 14.01
N ALA A 71 -5.38 -1.43 15.00
CA ALA A 71 -5.48 0.02 14.79
C ALA A 71 -4.40 0.53 13.82
N VAL A 72 -3.16 0.03 13.91
CA VAL A 72 -2.07 0.36 12.97
C VAL A 72 -2.40 -0.12 11.55
N VAL A 73 -2.93 -1.33 11.39
CA VAL A 73 -3.36 -1.86 10.07
C VAL A 73 -4.45 -0.98 9.46
N VAL A 74 -5.46 -0.60 10.24
CA VAL A 74 -6.55 0.28 9.80
C VAL A 74 -6.03 1.68 9.45
N ALA A 75 -5.11 2.23 10.25
CA ALA A 75 -4.48 3.51 9.97
C ALA A 75 -3.63 3.47 8.68
N ALA A 76 -2.89 2.38 8.45
CA ALA A 76 -2.11 2.19 7.23
C ALA A 76 -3.01 2.10 5.99
N LEU A 77 -4.12 1.36 6.06
CA LEU A 77 -5.13 1.29 4.99
C LEU A 77 -5.75 2.67 4.73
N GLY A 78 -6.24 3.33 5.78
CA GLY A 78 -6.84 4.66 5.68
C GLY A 78 -5.88 5.69 5.06
N GLY A 79 -4.63 5.72 5.55
CA GLY A 79 -3.57 6.56 5.00
C GLY A 79 -3.29 6.26 3.53
N SER A 80 -3.23 4.98 3.15
CA SER A 80 -3.03 4.54 1.76
C SER A 80 -4.13 5.02 0.81
N LEU A 81 -5.38 4.91 1.24
CA LEU A 81 -6.53 5.39 0.47
C LEU A 81 -6.53 6.92 0.37
N LEU A 82 -6.20 7.63 1.46
CA LEU A 82 -6.09 9.10 1.47
C LEU A 82 -4.98 9.61 0.54
N VAL A 83 -3.81 8.96 0.50
CA VAL A 83 -2.74 9.31 -0.46
C VAL A 83 -3.23 9.20 -1.90
N SER A 84 -4.00 8.17 -2.19
CA SER A 84 -4.56 7.93 -3.53
C SER A 84 -5.69 8.92 -3.87
N TYR A 85 -6.58 9.16 -2.90
CA TYR A 85 -7.68 10.12 -3.02
C TYR A 85 -7.19 11.55 -3.24
N THR A 86 -6.26 12.02 -2.41
CA THR A 86 -5.72 13.38 -2.51
C THR A 86 -5.06 13.62 -3.86
N ARG A 87 -4.38 12.60 -4.42
CA ARG A 87 -3.82 12.69 -5.76
C ARG A 87 -4.91 12.82 -6.82
N ALA A 88 -5.88 11.90 -6.85
CA ALA A 88 -6.96 11.90 -7.84
C ALA A 88 -7.79 13.18 -7.74
N ARG A 89 -8.06 13.67 -6.53
CA ARG A 89 -8.78 14.92 -6.31
C ARG A 89 -7.99 16.13 -6.79
N GLY A 90 -6.68 16.20 -6.52
CA GLY A 90 -5.82 17.26 -7.06
C GLY A 90 -5.83 17.28 -8.58
N GLU A 91 -5.65 16.11 -9.21
CA GLU A 91 -5.67 15.97 -10.68
C GLU A 91 -7.02 16.40 -11.28
N SER A 92 -8.15 16.11 -10.63
CA SER A 92 -9.49 16.57 -11.05
C SER A 92 -9.70 18.09 -10.96
N LEU A 93 -8.89 18.78 -10.15
CA LEU A 93 -8.87 20.22 -10.01
C LEU A 93 -7.75 20.88 -10.84
N GLY A 94 -7.08 20.13 -11.72
CA GLY A 94 -6.01 20.62 -12.58
C GLY A 94 -4.61 20.68 -11.92
N VAL A 95 -4.47 20.19 -10.67
CA VAL A 95 -3.20 20.20 -9.94
C VAL A 95 -2.60 18.80 -9.88
N THR A 96 -1.53 18.54 -10.63
CA THR A 96 -0.82 17.26 -10.60
C THR A 96 0.15 17.19 -9.42
N ALA A 97 -0.18 16.43 -8.39
CA ALA A 97 0.61 16.26 -7.19
C ALA A 97 1.41 14.96 -7.20
N LYS A 98 2.65 14.99 -7.70
CA LYS A 98 3.62 13.87 -7.62
C LYS A 98 4.53 13.98 -6.39
N VAL A 99 4.02 14.58 -5.32
CA VAL A 99 4.75 14.84 -4.08
C VAL A 99 4.39 13.83 -2.98
N GLY A 100 5.30 13.65 -2.03
CA GLY A 100 5.13 12.71 -0.92
C GLY A 100 6.05 11.49 -1.03
N VAL A 101 6.43 10.95 0.12
CA VAL A 101 7.45 9.88 0.25
C VAL A 101 6.83 8.49 0.16
N MET A 102 5.64 8.29 0.76
CA MET A 102 5.00 6.98 0.82
C MET A 102 3.94 6.84 -0.29
N GLN A 103 4.41 6.62 -1.52
CA GLN A 103 3.54 6.34 -2.66
C GLN A 103 3.20 4.83 -2.70
N ARG A 104 2.51 4.37 -3.75
CA ARG A 104 2.06 2.97 -3.84
C ARG A 104 3.22 1.97 -3.89
N ALA A 105 4.25 2.26 -4.66
CA ALA A 105 5.39 1.35 -4.82
C ALA A 105 6.12 1.10 -3.50
N GLU A 106 6.38 2.17 -2.73
CA GLU A 106 7.02 2.08 -1.42
C GLU A 106 6.17 1.28 -0.43
N ARG A 107 4.84 1.49 -0.41
CA ARG A 107 3.93 0.73 0.45
C ARG A 107 3.96 -0.77 0.14
N LEU A 108 3.81 -1.13 -1.14
CA LEU A 108 3.87 -2.54 -1.56
C LEU A 108 5.22 -3.17 -1.22
N LEU A 109 6.30 -2.40 -1.37
CA LEU A 109 7.65 -2.86 -1.02
C LEU A 109 7.78 -3.13 0.48
N PHE A 110 7.38 -2.17 1.34
CA PHE A 110 7.47 -2.34 2.80
C PHE A 110 6.57 -3.46 3.30
N VAL A 111 5.32 -3.55 2.86
CA VAL A 111 4.41 -4.63 3.24
C VAL A 111 4.91 -5.98 2.73
N GLY A 112 5.31 -6.05 1.47
CA GLY A 112 5.78 -7.29 0.85
C GLY A 112 7.08 -7.80 1.46
N LEU A 113 8.12 -6.94 1.57
CA LEU A 113 9.39 -7.31 2.21
C LEU A 113 9.19 -7.63 3.69
N GLY A 114 8.38 -6.83 4.40
CA GLY A 114 8.04 -7.09 5.79
C GLY A 114 7.49 -8.49 5.97
N ALA A 115 6.50 -8.85 5.16
CA ALA A 115 5.86 -10.15 5.23
C ALA A 115 6.77 -11.32 4.82
N VAL A 116 7.65 -11.12 3.83
CA VAL A 116 8.61 -12.16 3.39
C VAL A 116 9.68 -12.41 4.44
N LEU A 117 10.21 -11.34 5.04
CA LEU A 117 11.33 -11.42 5.98
C LEU A 117 10.90 -11.73 7.41
N ASP A 118 9.64 -11.46 7.77
CA ASP A 118 9.14 -11.59 9.14
C ASP A 118 9.42 -12.96 9.77
N PRO A 119 9.07 -14.11 9.17
CA PRO A 119 9.28 -15.42 9.81
C PRO A 119 10.75 -15.73 10.09
N GLY A 120 11.64 -15.30 9.20
CA GLY A 120 13.09 -15.49 9.39
C GLY A 120 13.66 -14.62 10.50
N LEU A 121 13.30 -13.32 10.50
CA LEU A 121 13.80 -12.35 11.46
C LEU A 121 13.22 -12.58 12.86
N THR A 122 11.93 -12.85 12.98
CA THR A 122 11.28 -13.12 14.27
C THR A 122 11.82 -14.41 14.89
N SER A 123 12.02 -15.48 14.09
CA SER A 123 12.64 -16.72 14.55
C SER A 123 14.08 -16.50 15.03
N TRP A 124 14.88 -15.69 14.31
CA TRP A 124 16.27 -15.44 14.68
C TRP A 124 16.39 -14.56 15.94
N GLN A 125 15.51 -13.58 16.11
CA GLN A 125 15.52 -12.65 17.25
C GLN A 125 14.75 -13.16 18.46
N GLY A 126 13.97 -14.25 18.33
CA GLY A 126 13.08 -14.71 19.37
C GLY A 126 11.87 -13.78 19.61
N TRP A 127 11.44 -13.05 18.58
CA TRP A 127 10.26 -12.20 18.62
C TRP A 127 9.00 -13.02 18.27
N ASP A 128 7.85 -12.48 18.66
CA ASP A 128 6.57 -13.06 18.26
C ASP A 128 6.38 -12.99 16.73
N PRO A 129 5.77 -14.04 16.12
CA PRO A 129 5.47 -14.02 14.70
C PRO A 129 4.61 -12.81 14.32
N GLY A 130 5.00 -12.11 13.26
CA GLY A 130 4.34 -10.89 12.83
C GLY A 130 4.94 -9.59 13.38
N ALA A 131 5.83 -9.65 14.38
CA ALA A 131 6.37 -8.45 15.02
C ALA A 131 7.17 -7.57 14.07
N PHE A 132 7.98 -8.14 13.17
CA PHE A 132 8.74 -7.35 12.20
C PHE A 132 7.82 -6.70 11.16
N LEU A 133 6.85 -7.45 10.64
CA LEU A 133 5.84 -6.92 9.73
C LEU A 133 5.04 -5.79 10.37
N PHE A 134 4.68 -5.92 11.66
CA PHE A 134 3.98 -4.87 12.40
C PHE A 134 4.74 -3.54 12.40
N TRP A 135 6.05 -3.55 12.67
CA TRP A 135 6.84 -2.32 12.66
C TRP A 135 6.90 -1.67 11.29
N LEU A 136 6.95 -2.45 10.22
CA LEU A 136 6.87 -1.91 8.86
C LEU A 136 5.48 -1.38 8.52
N LEU A 137 4.41 -2.01 9.01
CA LEU A 137 3.05 -1.47 8.89
C LEU A 137 2.88 -0.15 9.65
N ALA A 138 3.49 -0.01 10.84
CA ALA A 138 3.52 1.25 11.57
C ALA A 138 4.24 2.36 10.79
N LEU A 139 5.37 2.03 10.16
CA LEU A 139 6.08 2.94 9.25
C LEU A 139 5.22 3.34 8.06
N VAL A 140 4.50 2.39 7.45
CA VAL A 140 3.56 2.65 6.35
C VAL A 140 2.42 3.55 6.82
N ALA A 141 1.84 3.32 8.00
CA ALA A 141 0.78 4.15 8.55
C ALA A 141 1.23 5.60 8.74
N ILE A 142 2.36 5.81 9.41
CA ILE A 142 2.92 7.15 9.65
C ILE A 142 3.28 7.83 8.31
N GLY A 143 3.95 7.11 7.43
CA GLY A 143 4.39 7.62 6.14
C GLY A 143 3.25 7.99 5.20
N THR A 144 2.17 7.19 5.19
CA THR A 144 1.00 7.46 4.33
C THR A 144 0.17 8.62 4.87
N ILE A 145 -0.09 8.67 6.17
CA ILE A 145 -0.80 9.79 6.80
C ILE A 145 -0.02 11.09 6.60
N GLY A 146 1.29 11.07 6.88
CA GLY A 146 2.16 12.23 6.65
C GLY A 146 2.17 12.68 5.17
N THR A 147 2.23 11.72 4.24
CA THR A 147 2.17 12.02 2.80
C THR A 147 0.81 12.61 2.40
N ALA A 148 -0.30 12.07 2.92
CA ALA A 148 -1.64 12.57 2.64
C ALA A 148 -1.83 14.01 3.15
N VAL A 149 -1.41 14.29 4.39
CA VAL A 149 -1.46 15.64 4.98
C VAL A 149 -0.59 16.61 4.18
N TYR A 150 0.67 16.24 3.92
CA TYR A 150 1.58 17.08 3.14
C TYR A 150 1.01 17.39 1.75
N ARG A 151 0.49 16.38 1.05
CA ARG A 151 -0.11 16.55 -0.29
C ARG A 151 -1.35 17.42 -0.26
N THR A 152 -2.20 17.28 0.75
CA THR A 152 -3.39 18.13 0.92
C THR A 152 -3.01 19.58 1.06
N LEU A 153 -2.05 19.92 1.95
CA LEU A 153 -1.57 21.27 2.13
C LEU A 153 -0.87 21.82 0.88
N TRP A 154 -0.11 20.97 0.20
CA TRP A 154 0.60 21.33 -1.03
C TRP A 154 -0.35 21.66 -2.19
N ILE A 155 -1.45 20.89 -2.34
CA ILE A 155 -2.49 21.16 -3.36
C ILE A 155 -3.27 22.41 -2.99
N ALA A 156 -3.74 22.54 -1.74
CA ALA A 156 -4.51 23.67 -1.28
C ALA A 156 -3.82 25.01 -1.61
N ARG A 157 -2.51 25.10 -1.34
CA ARG A 157 -1.70 26.31 -1.64
C ARG A 157 -1.55 26.61 -3.14
N ARG A 158 -2.04 25.77 -4.04
CA ARG A 158 -1.95 25.96 -5.51
C ARG A 158 -3.30 26.18 -6.16
N LEU A 159 -4.35 26.13 -5.38
CA LEU A 159 -5.72 26.39 -5.82
C LEU A 159 -6.13 27.85 -5.54
N ASP A 160 -5.37 28.53 -4.66
CA ASP A 160 -5.48 29.97 -4.39
C ASP A 160 -4.62 30.75 -5.41
#